data_4cdbf91a598d6bbe0039bcb29b648d53
#
_entry.id   4cdbf91a598d6bbe0039bcb29b648d53
#
_cell.length_a   1.000
_cell.length_b   1.000
_cell.length_c   1.000
_cell.angle_alpha   90.00
_cell.angle_beta   90.00
_cell.angle_gamma   90.00
#
_symmetry.space_group_name_H-M   'P 1'
#
loop_
_entity.id
_entity.type
_entity.pdbx_description
1 polymer ?
#
loop_
_entity_poly.entity_id
_entity_poly.type
_entity_poly.pdbx_seq_one_letter_code
_entity_poly.pdbx_strand_id
1 'polypeptide(L)'
;MNINYVTINEMTEIDKLRFIKFIYDNTDSFILNTFGHTWSSRDWWEKYPIEACTDDAGKVLGLHAYTVNDKYSNTLKTYYIVTSKQSRGLGIAKLLIKNAIYKHRNNIEYYYVNSDVRSEGAIFYKKWLGNKFTIEENDFNSQDMIFKEPIYNIIDG
;
A
#
# COMPACT_ATOMS: atom_id res chain seq x y z
N MET A 1 -7.81 -11.80 -16.20
CA MET A 1 -6.84 -10.71 -16.38
C MET A 1 -5.49 -11.16 -15.87
N ASN A 2 -4.46 -11.08 -16.70
CA ASN A 2 -3.10 -11.37 -16.27
C ASN A 2 -2.51 -10.14 -15.58
N ILE A 3 -1.91 -10.35 -14.42
CA ILE A 3 -1.31 -9.29 -13.63
C ILE A 3 0.20 -9.54 -13.54
N ASN A 4 0.96 -8.50 -13.87
CA ASN A 4 2.41 -8.51 -13.77
C ASN A 4 2.84 -7.60 -12.62
N TYR A 5 3.83 -8.05 -11.84
CA TYR A 5 4.37 -7.27 -10.73
C TYR A 5 5.72 -6.69 -11.15
N VAL A 6 5.94 -5.42 -10.85
CA VAL A 6 7.20 -4.72 -11.16
C VAL A 6 7.72 -4.01 -9.92
N THR A 7 9.03 -4.04 -9.72
CA THR A 7 9.70 -3.36 -8.61
C THR A 7 10.16 -1.99 -9.08
N ILE A 8 9.54 -0.94 -8.56
CA ILE A 8 9.75 0.44 -9.04
C ILE A 8 11.14 0.96 -8.68
N ASN A 9 11.71 0.52 -7.55
CA ASN A 9 13.03 0.96 -7.11
C ASN A 9 14.15 0.68 -8.12
N GLU A 10 13.96 -0.31 -8.98
CA GLU A 10 14.92 -0.71 -10.00
C GLU A 10 14.76 0.04 -11.33
N MET A 11 13.78 0.92 -11.43
CA MET A 11 13.49 1.65 -12.66
C MET A 11 14.33 2.92 -12.79
N THR A 12 14.44 3.41 -14.04
CA THR A 12 15.02 4.73 -14.30
C THR A 12 14.13 5.85 -13.78
N GLU A 13 14.70 7.05 -13.61
CA GLU A 13 13.93 8.22 -13.17
C GLU A 13 12.77 8.55 -14.13
N ILE A 14 12.99 8.36 -15.43
CA ILE A 14 11.95 8.63 -16.45
C ILE A 14 10.78 7.65 -16.28
N ASP A 15 11.07 6.37 -16.09
CA ASP A 15 10.03 5.35 -15.90
C ASP A 15 9.26 5.57 -14.61
N LYS A 16 9.91 6.07 -13.55
CA LYS A 16 9.23 6.39 -12.28
C LYS A 16 8.19 7.49 -12.43
N LEU A 17 8.35 8.41 -13.37
CA LEU A 17 7.43 9.54 -13.53
C LEU A 17 5.99 9.10 -13.80
N ARG A 18 5.79 8.03 -14.58
CA ARG A 18 4.44 7.54 -14.85
C ARG A 18 3.77 6.96 -13.59
N PHE A 19 4.55 6.42 -12.66
CA PHE A 19 4.03 5.91 -11.39
C PHE A 19 3.70 7.05 -10.42
N ILE A 20 4.50 8.11 -10.42
CA ILE A 20 4.18 9.33 -9.66
C ILE A 20 2.88 9.93 -10.20
N LYS A 21 2.73 10.04 -11.51
CA LYS A 21 1.48 10.52 -12.13
C LYS A 21 0.31 9.62 -11.74
N PHE A 22 0.49 8.30 -11.74
CA PHE A 22 -0.53 7.35 -11.32
C PHE A 22 -0.99 7.61 -9.88
N ILE A 23 -0.07 7.88 -8.97
CA ILE A 23 -0.40 8.21 -7.57
C ILE A 23 -1.31 9.43 -7.51
N TYR A 24 -0.93 10.52 -8.19
CA TYR A 24 -1.71 11.76 -8.17
C TYR A 24 -3.09 11.59 -8.81
N ASP A 25 -3.18 10.81 -9.89
CA ASP A 25 -4.44 10.62 -10.61
C ASP A 25 -5.43 9.72 -9.86
N ASN A 26 -4.97 8.87 -8.95
CA ASN A 26 -5.80 7.83 -8.33
C ASN A 26 -5.93 7.92 -6.81
N THR A 27 -5.22 8.83 -6.16
CA THR A 27 -5.32 9.04 -4.72
C THR A 27 -6.46 9.99 -4.40
N ASP A 28 -7.18 9.73 -3.29
CA ASP A 28 -8.26 10.62 -2.88
C ASP A 28 -7.70 12.03 -2.52
N SER A 29 -8.54 13.05 -2.70
CA SER A 29 -8.13 14.44 -2.54
C SER A 29 -7.66 14.78 -1.13
N PHE A 30 -8.23 14.16 -0.12
CA PHE A 30 -7.79 14.35 1.25
C PHE A 30 -6.33 13.92 1.43
N ILE A 31 -6.00 12.72 0.97
CA ILE A 31 -4.64 12.17 1.08
C ILE A 31 -3.66 13.00 0.25
N LEU A 32 -4.02 13.40 -0.97
CA LEU A 32 -3.17 14.25 -1.80
C LEU A 32 -2.86 15.59 -1.14
N ASN A 33 -3.87 16.23 -0.56
CA ASN A 33 -3.69 17.54 0.08
C ASN A 33 -2.84 17.45 1.35
N THR A 34 -2.88 16.31 2.04
CA THR A 34 -2.16 16.12 3.31
C THR A 34 -0.74 15.59 3.09
N PHE A 35 -0.55 14.66 2.15
CA PHE A 35 0.68 13.88 2.02
C PHE A 35 1.33 13.95 0.62
N GLY A 36 0.70 14.63 -0.34
CA GLY A 36 1.10 14.55 -1.76
C GLY A 36 2.56 14.91 -2.02
N HIS A 37 3.11 15.88 -1.30
CA HIS A 37 4.51 16.29 -1.47
C HIS A 37 5.51 15.18 -1.09
N THR A 38 5.13 14.25 -0.23
CA THR A 38 5.98 13.14 0.20
C THR A 38 6.28 12.19 -0.95
N TRP A 39 5.30 11.93 -1.81
CA TRP A 39 5.42 10.93 -2.87
C TRP A 39 6.22 11.40 -4.07
N SER A 40 6.39 12.70 -4.25
CA SER A 40 7.27 13.25 -5.27
C SER A 40 8.71 13.37 -4.77
N SER A 41 8.97 13.11 -3.49
CA SER A 41 10.29 13.17 -2.90
C SER A 41 11.15 11.98 -3.35
N ARG A 42 12.37 12.27 -3.80
CA ARG A 42 13.36 11.26 -4.14
C ARG A 42 13.66 10.33 -2.95
N ASP A 43 13.77 10.91 -1.75
CA ASP A 43 14.07 10.17 -0.53
C ASP A 43 13.01 9.10 -0.23
N TRP A 44 11.75 9.39 -0.52
CA TRP A 44 10.66 8.44 -0.34
C TRP A 44 10.81 7.22 -1.25
N TRP A 45 11.17 7.44 -2.54
CA TRP A 45 11.38 6.37 -3.50
C TRP A 45 12.61 5.52 -3.20
N GLU A 46 13.62 6.09 -2.54
CA GLU A 46 14.82 5.38 -2.12
C GLU A 46 14.63 4.64 -0.81
N LYS A 47 13.76 5.14 0.06
CA LYS A 47 13.59 4.61 1.42
C LYS A 47 12.74 3.35 1.50
N TYR A 48 11.70 3.23 0.68
CA TYR A 48 10.73 2.15 0.77
C TYR A 48 10.78 1.22 -0.43
N PRO A 49 10.66 -0.12 -0.23
CA PRO A 49 10.31 -1.03 -1.31
C PRO A 49 8.98 -0.62 -1.92
N ILE A 50 8.93 -0.50 -3.24
CA ILE A 50 7.72 -0.10 -3.96
C ILE A 50 7.48 -1.10 -5.08
N GLU A 51 6.33 -1.74 -5.04
CA GLU A 51 5.91 -2.67 -6.08
C GLU A 51 4.61 -2.19 -6.71
N ALA A 52 4.53 -2.31 -8.02
CA ALA A 52 3.31 -2.02 -8.75
C ALA A 52 2.84 -3.27 -9.47
N CYS A 53 1.58 -3.30 -9.83
CA CYS A 53 1.05 -4.30 -10.75
C CYS A 53 0.50 -3.61 -12.00
N THR A 54 0.70 -4.28 -13.11
CA THR A 54 0.25 -3.82 -14.43
C THR A 54 -0.52 -4.94 -15.11
N ASP A 55 -1.35 -4.57 -16.08
CA ASP A 55 -1.97 -5.55 -16.99
C ASP A 55 -0.98 -5.93 -18.11
N ASP A 56 -1.40 -6.79 -19.05
CA ASP A 56 -0.56 -7.24 -20.16
C ASP A 56 -0.19 -6.11 -21.14
N ALA A 57 -0.96 -5.03 -21.16
CA ALA A 57 -0.68 -3.85 -21.98
C ALA A 57 0.27 -2.87 -21.28
N GLY A 58 0.69 -3.17 -20.05
CA GLY A 58 1.56 -2.30 -19.25
C GLY A 58 0.84 -1.18 -18.51
N LYS A 59 -0.50 -1.19 -18.50
CA LYS A 59 -1.27 -0.22 -17.76
C LYS A 59 -1.13 -0.46 -16.27
N VAL A 60 -0.84 0.59 -15.49
CA VAL A 60 -0.70 0.49 -14.04
C VAL A 60 -2.06 0.30 -13.39
N LEU A 61 -2.20 -0.76 -12.60
CA LEU A 61 -3.43 -1.10 -11.87
C LEU A 61 -3.36 -0.74 -10.41
N GLY A 62 -2.18 -0.75 -9.82
CA GLY A 62 -1.98 -0.42 -8.43
C GLY A 62 -0.51 -0.30 -8.06
N LEU A 63 -0.26 0.27 -6.89
CA LEU A 63 1.08 0.51 -6.35
C LEU A 63 1.04 0.34 -4.84
N HIS A 64 2.07 -0.31 -4.29
CA HIS A 64 2.20 -0.60 -2.87
C HIS A 64 3.62 -0.27 -2.38
N ALA A 65 3.73 0.69 -1.47
CA ALA A 65 4.97 1.00 -0.76
C ALA A 65 4.86 0.43 0.66
N TYR A 66 5.90 -0.28 1.09
CA TYR A 66 5.88 -0.95 2.38
C TYR A 66 7.26 -0.99 3.03
N THR A 67 7.32 -1.42 4.28
CA THR A 67 8.57 -1.67 5.00
C THR A 67 8.55 -3.09 5.55
N VAL A 68 9.75 -3.67 5.72
CA VAL A 68 9.92 -5.00 6.30
C VAL A 68 10.93 -4.90 7.44
N ASN A 69 10.50 -5.31 8.65
CA ASN A 69 11.36 -5.31 9.84
C ASN A 69 12.01 -3.95 10.14
N ASP A 70 11.28 -2.86 9.89
CA ASP A 70 11.76 -1.51 10.16
C ASP A 70 11.40 -1.11 11.61
N LYS A 71 10.33 -0.35 11.80
CA LYS A 71 9.92 0.11 13.13
C LYS A 71 9.41 -1.03 14.01
N TYR A 72 8.75 -2.02 13.42
CA TYR A 72 8.21 -3.18 14.11
C TYR A 72 8.90 -4.45 13.65
N SER A 73 9.45 -5.23 14.62
CA SER A 73 10.11 -6.50 14.32
C SER A 73 9.15 -7.52 13.75
N ASN A 74 9.63 -8.37 12.86
CA ASN A 74 8.88 -9.47 12.25
C ASN A 74 7.59 -9.00 11.55
N THR A 75 7.59 -7.78 11.02
CA THR A 75 6.38 -7.13 10.51
C THR A 75 6.61 -6.51 9.14
N LEU A 76 5.68 -6.77 8.22
CA LEU A 76 5.55 -6.00 6.99
C LEU A 76 4.47 -4.95 7.23
N LYS A 77 4.85 -3.69 7.06
CA LYS A 77 3.93 -2.56 7.21
C LYS A 77 3.64 -1.94 5.87
N THR A 78 2.36 -1.84 5.50
CA THR A 78 1.93 -1.01 4.37
C THR A 78 2.14 0.45 4.74
N TYR A 79 2.97 1.14 3.96
CA TYR A 79 3.18 2.56 4.10
C TYR A 79 2.18 3.35 3.26
N TYR A 80 1.99 2.92 2.01
CA TYR A 80 1.04 3.55 1.11
C TYR A 80 0.59 2.55 0.05
N ILE A 81 -0.70 2.54 -0.26
CA ILE A 81 -1.26 1.70 -1.31
C ILE A 81 -2.33 2.47 -2.07
N VAL A 82 -2.32 2.34 -3.38
CA VAL A 82 -3.31 2.96 -4.25
C VAL A 82 -3.63 2.05 -5.43
N THR A 83 -4.89 2.02 -5.83
CA THR A 83 -5.34 1.28 -7.00
C THR A 83 -5.96 2.25 -8.00
N SER A 84 -5.96 1.88 -9.29
CA SER A 84 -6.62 2.69 -10.30
C SER A 84 -8.12 2.76 -10.00
N LYS A 85 -8.72 3.94 -10.23
CA LYS A 85 -10.16 4.15 -9.99
C LYS A 85 -11.02 3.19 -10.82
N GLN A 86 -10.55 2.85 -12.02
CA GLN A 86 -11.25 1.94 -12.93
C GLN A 86 -11.14 0.47 -12.51
N SER A 87 -10.13 0.13 -11.70
CA SER A 87 -9.87 -1.25 -11.26
C SER A 87 -10.31 -1.51 -9.82
N ARG A 88 -10.94 -0.55 -9.17
CA ARG A 88 -11.47 -0.72 -7.80
C ARG A 88 -12.55 -1.78 -7.81
N GLY A 89 -12.56 -2.61 -6.77
CA GLY A 89 -13.47 -3.75 -6.66
C GLY A 89 -12.94 -5.03 -7.30
N LEU A 90 -11.80 -4.99 -8.02
CA LEU A 90 -11.18 -6.17 -8.62
C LEU A 90 -10.17 -6.88 -7.71
N GLY A 91 -10.00 -6.41 -6.47
CA GLY A 91 -9.10 -7.04 -5.51
C GLY A 91 -7.62 -6.72 -5.72
N ILE A 92 -7.27 -5.67 -6.46
CA ILE A 92 -5.88 -5.31 -6.78
C ILE A 92 -5.07 -5.00 -5.51
N ALA A 93 -5.64 -4.24 -4.57
CA ALA A 93 -4.96 -3.91 -3.32
C ALA A 93 -4.62 -5.19 -2.52
N LYS A 94 -5.57 -6.10 -2.42
CA LYS A 94 -5.34 -7.40 -1.74
C LYS A 94 -4.25 -8.20 -2.42
N LEU A 95 -4.23 -8.23 -3.74
CA LEU A 95 -3.21 -8.96 -4.51
C LEU A 95 -1.82 -8.38 -4.26
N LEU A 96 -1.69 -7.07 -4.26
CA LEU A 96 -0.42 -6.40 -3.98
C LEU A 96 0.09 -6.70 -2.57
N ILE A 97 -0.79 -6.61 -1.57
CA ILE A 97 -0.42 -6.89 -0.17
C ILE A 97 -0.05 -8.37 0.00
N LYS A 98 -0.86 -9.27 -0.53
CA LYS A 98 -0.57 -10.71 -0.46
C LYS A 98 0.73 -11.07 -1.15
N ASN A 99 1.01 -10.47 -2.31
CA ASN A 99 2.27 -10.68 -3.03
C ASN A 99 3.48 -10.26 -2.19
N ALA A 100 3.42 -9.08 -1.57
CA ALA A 100 4.49 -8.59 -0.71
C ALA A 100 4.69 -9.49 0.52
N ILE A 101 3.62 -9.88 1.18
CA ILE A 101 3.66 -10.78 2.34
C ILE A 101 4.27 -12.13 1.96
N TYR A 102 3.81 -12.71 0.86
CA TYR A 102 4.32 -14.00 0.39
C TYR A 102 5.80 -13.95 0.07
N LYS A 103 6.25 -12.88 -0.60
CA LYS A 103 7.66 -12.66 -0.93
C LYS A 103 8.55 -12.63 0.32
N HIS A 104 8.08 -12.06 1.41
CA HIS A 104 8.83 -11.88 2.66
C HIS A 104 8.42 -12.85 3.78
N ARG A 105 7.61 -13.85 3.51
CA ARG A 105 6.98 -14.72 4.50
C ARG A 105 7.94 -15.42 5.46
N ASN A 106 9.18 -15.65 5.05
CA ASN A 106 10.18 -16.31 5.89
C ASN A 106 10.84 -15.36 6.90
N ASN A 107 10.63 -14.04 6.77
CA ASN A 107 11.25 -13.01 7.59
C ASN A 107 10.25 -12.21 8.42
N ILE A 108 8.95 -12.51 8.30
CA ILE A 108 7.89 -11.78 8.98
C ILE A 108 6.87 -12.75 9.59
N GLU A 109 6.19 -12.28 10.63
CA GLU A 109 5.09 -13.00 11.27
C GLU A 109 3.77 -12.20 11.20
N TYR A 110 3.86 -10.88 11.06
CA TYR A 110 2.70 -9.99 11.13
C TYR A 110 2.64 -9.05 9.93
N TYR A 111 1.41 -8.71 9.58
CA TYR A 111 1.07 -7.60 8.70
C TYR A 111 0.51 -6.45 9.54
N TYR A 112 0.95 -5.24 9.27
CA TYR A 112 0.53 -4.04 10.00
C TYR A 112 0.14 -2.94 9.00
N VAL A 113 -0.96 -2.25 9.29
CA VAL A 113 -1.34 -1.04 8.56
C VAL A 113 -2.11 -0.10 9.47
N ASN A 114 -1.84 1.20 9.32
CA ASN A 114 -2.66 2.24 9.92
C ASN A 114 -3.26 3.11 8.82
N SER A 115 -4.51 3.52 9.00
CA SER A 115 -5.25 4.27 8.00
C SER A 115 -6.13 5.31 8.69
N ASP A 116 -6.05 6.57 8.23
CA ASP A 116 -6.92 7.63 8.76
C ASP A 116 -8.38 7.24 8.52
N VAL A 117 -9.21 7.38 9.57
CA VAL A 117 -10.63 6.97 9.54
C VAL A 117 -11.43 7.68 8.44
N ARG A 118 -10.93 8.80 7.94
CA ARG A 118 -11.58 9.58 6.87
C ARG A 118 -11.23 9.07 5.47
N SER A 119 -10.24 8.19 5.34
CA SER A 119 -9.75 7.73 4.04
C SER A 119 -10.57 6.57 3.48
N GLU A 120 -10.54 6.40 2.16
CA GLU A 120 -11.11 5.23 1.50
C GLU A 120 -10.40 3.94 1.93
N GLY A 121 -9.12 4.04 2.26
CA GLY A 121 -8.33 2.92 2.75
C GLY A 121 -8.90 2.34 4.04
N ALA A 122 -9.38 3.18 4.96
CA ALA A 122 -9.98 2.71 6.21
C ALA A 122 -11.20 1.83 5.96
N ILE A 123 -12.05 2.21 5.00
CA ILE A 123 -13.22 1.43 4.61
C ILE A 123 -12.78 0.07 4.04
N PHE A 124 -11.79 0.07 3.17
CA PHE A 124 -11.24 -1.15 2.58
C PHE A 124 -10.69 -2.11 3.63
N TYR A 125 -9.86 -1.64 4.55
CA TYR A 125 -9.26 -2.48 5.58
C TYR A 125 -10.29 -3.04 6.55
N LYS A 126 -11.25 -2.23 6.97
CA LYS A 126 -12.33 -2.67 7.84
C LYS A 126 -13.15 -3.79 7.19
N LYS A 127 -13.47 -3.65 5.92
CA LYS A 127 -14.21 -4.65 5.17
C LYS A 127 -13.42 -5.95 4.99
N TRP A 128 -12.12 -5.84 4.76
CA TRP A 128 -11.24 -6.99 4.50
C TRP A 128 -10.77 -7.68 5.78
N LEU A 129 -10.27 -6.90 6.74
CA LEU A 129 -9.63 -7.42 7.94
C LEU A 129 -10.57 -7.48 9.15
N GLY A 130 -11.76 -6.94 9.05
CA GLY A 130 -12.79 -7.02 10.09
C GLY A 130 -12.68 -5.91 11.14
N ASN A 131 -13.25 -6.17 12.31
CA ASN A 131 -13.43 -5.18 13.36
C ASN A 131 -12.40 -5.26 14.49
N LYS A 132 -11.36 -6.05 14.35
CA LYS A 132 -10.30 -6.20 15.36
C LYS A 132 -9.19 -5.17 15.15
N PHE A 133 -9.55 -3.91 15.13
CA PHE A 133 -8.59 -2.82 15.01
C PHE A 133 -8.61 -1.98 16.28
N THR A 134 -7.51 -1.25 16.52
CA THR A 134 -7.43 -0.23 17.55
C THR A 134 -7.51 1.16 16.93
N ILE A 135 -7.84 2.15 17.75
CA ILE A 135 -7.95 3.56 17.33
C ILE A 135 -6.89 4.37 18.06
N GLU A 136 -6.11 5.16 17.34
CA GLU A 136 -5.16 6.11 17.90
C GLU A 136 -5.34 7.48 17.27
N GLU A 137 -5.12 8.55 18.04
CA GLU A 137 -5.10 9.90 17.49
C GLU A 137 -3.86 10.10 16.62
N ASN A 138 -4.00 10.86 15.53
CA ASN A 138 -2.90 11.19 14.65
C ASN A 138 -2.59 12.69 14.68
N ASP A 139 -1.50 13.09 14.00
CA ASP A 139 -1.02 14.47 13.96
C ASP A 139 -1.84 15.39 13.05
N PHE A 140 -2.91 14.86 12.42
CA PHE A 140 -3.74 15.58 11.46
C PHE A 140 -5.15 15.85 11.99
N ASN A 141 -5.31 15.96 13.31
CA ASN A 141 -6.59 16.19 13.99
C ASN A 141 -7.66 15.16 13.63
N SER A 142 -7.26 13.92 13.55
CA SER A 142 -8.13 12.79 13.26
C SER A 142 -7.65 11.55 14.02
N GLN A 143 -8.17 10.40 13.66
CA GLN A 143 -7.83 9.12 14.25
C GLN A 143 -7.38 8.15 13.18
N ASP A 144 -6.44 7.27 13.54
CA ASP A 144 -6.04 6.14 12.71
C ASP A 144 -6.69 4.86 13.21
N MET A 145 -7.16 4.07 12.27
CA MET A 145 -7.51 2.67 12.49
C MET A 145 -6.24 1.85 12.29
N ILE A 146 -5.88 1.05 13.29
CA ILE A 146 -4.67 0.25 13.29
C ILE A 146 -5.03 -1.23 13.23
N PHE A 147 -4.56 -1.89 12.18
CA PHE A 147 -4.74 -3.33 11.97
C PHE A 147 -3.39 -4.03 12.11
N LYS A 148 -3.36 -5.09 12.90
CA LYS A 148 -2.20 -5.97 13.03
C LYS A 148 -2.70 -7.41 12.98
N GLU A 149 -2.29 -8.15 11.95
CA GLU A 149 -2.75 -9.51 11.69
C GLU A 149 -1.57 -10.46 11.53
N PRO A 150 -1.65 -11.70 12.07
CA PRO A 150 -0.72 -12.75 11.67
C PRO A 150 -0.81 -12.98 10.16
N ILE A 151 0.34 -13.14 9.51
CA ILE A 151 0.36 -13.25 8.04
C ILE A 151 -0.38 -14.49 7.53
N TYR A 152 -0.45 -15.57 8.31
CA TYR A 152 -1.18 -16.76 7.89
C TYR A 152 -2.69 -16.50 7.72
N ASN A 153 -3.25 -15.54 8.44
CA ASN A 153 -4.66 -15.16 8.27
C ASN A 153 -4.90 -14.47 6.92
N ILE A 154 -3.85 -13.92 6.33
CA ILE A 154 -3.94 -13.17 5.07
C ILE A 154 -3.63 -14.06 3.87
N ILE A 155 -2.52 -14.83 3.92
CA ILE A 155 -2.08 -15.61 2.77
C ILE A 155 -2.69 -17.02 2.71
N ASP A 156 -3.12 -17.57 3.84
CA ASP A 156 -3.72 -18.91 3.93
C ASP A 156 -5.25 -18.87 4.14
N GLY A 157 -5.78 -17.67 4.34
CA GLY A 157 -7.19 -17.45 4.62
C GLY A 157 -8.09 -17.20 3.42
#